data_07fbe2213bbd14ecfd8fb8bc232e9610
#
_entry.id   07fbe2213bbd14ecfd8fb8bc232e9610
#
_cell.length_a   1.000
_cell.length_b   1.000
_cell.length_c   1.000
_cell.angle_alpha   90.00
_cell.angle_beta   90.00
_cell.angle_gamma   90.00
#
_symmetry.space_group_name_H-M   'P 1'
#
loop_
_entity.id
_entity.type
_entity.pdbx_description
1 polymer ?
#
loop_
_entity_poly.entity_id
_entity_poly.type
_entity_poly.pdbx_seq_one_letter_code
_entity_poly.pdbx_strand_id
1 'polypeptide(L)'
;MRSFWGFYDNGTYKVGCSGTTVYLYDQKDKELARFKDLRYVYKGAFKPGTNIFVAKSTEGGLAVYDLDERALLHKIFITGIGAQDEGFAFSTDGSRFYNIEKPITSTRTRLTVYRTDDFSIEKVLFSDCDKMHLKHIEAYDDGCYVLGYMRDDEGVFDYGFAGILDGESIQEVKKLSNDKYDYLDAYKDWEKQGFTDKSLEWHSIGKYDQRPEVTIKELFD
;
A
#
# COMPACT_ATOMS: atom_id res chain seq x y z
N MET A 1 8.54 23.08 10.21
CA MET A 1 8.40 22.36 8.93
C MET A 1 8.02 20.94 9.27
N ARG A 2 6.95 20.40 8.67
CA ARG A 2 6.56 19.01 8.83
C ARG A 2 7.19 18.18 7.73
N SER A 3 7.51 16.94 8.06
CA SER A 3 7.92 15.94 7.09
C SER A 3 6.81 14.92 6.93
N PHE A 4 6.54 14.51 5.70
CA PHE A 4 5.58 13.48 5.35
C PHE A 4 6.31 12.26 4.80
N TRP A 5 5.91 11.08 5.22
CA TRP A 5 6.37 9.80 4.69
C TRP A 5 5.65 9.43 3.40
N GLY A 6 4.37 9.78 3.31
CA GLY A 6 3.57 9.67 2.11
C GLY A 6 2.87 10.98 1.80
N PHE A 7 2.85 11.37 0.54
CA PHE A 7 2.17 12.55 0.07
C PHE A 7 1.43 12.27 -1.23
N TYR A 8 0.15 12.61 -1.26
CA TYR A 8 -0.79 12.22 -2.31
C TYR A 8 -1.59 13.42 -2.78
N ASP A 9 -1.86 13.50 -4.08
CA ASP A 9 -2.63 14.58 -4.71
C ASP A 9 -3.60 13.96 -5.74
N ASN A 10 -4.90 14.24 -5.63
CA ASN A 10 -5.91 13.81 -6.59
C ASN A 10 -6.45 14.95 -7.46
N GLY A 11 -5.81 16.12 -7.44
CA GLY A 11 -6.24 17.32 -8.16
C GLY A 11 -7.30 18.15 -7.42
N THR A 12 -7.97 17.60 -6.39
CA THR A 12 -8.90 18.34 -5.53
C THR A 12 -8.26 18.61 -4.16
N TYR A 13 -7.68 17.58 -3.58
CA TYR A 13 -7.05 17.61 -2.27
C TYR A 13 -5.63 17.05 -2.31
N LYS A 14 -4.81 17.55 -1.39
CA LYS A 14 -3.50 16.99 -1.07
C LYS A 14 -3.54 16.38 0.33
N VAL A 15 -2.96 15.20 0.50
CA VAL A 15 -2.93 14.48 1.77
C VAL A 15 -1.50 14.13 2.14
N GLY A 16 -1.09 14.48 3.37
CA GLY A 16 0.23 14.14 3.90
C GLY A 16 0.14 13.21 5.12
N CYS A 17 0.83 12.08 5.08
CA CYS A 17 0.93 11.11 6.18
C CYS A 17 2.24 11.34 6.95
N SER A 18 2.17 11.63 8.26
CA SER A 18 3.34 11.98 9.09
C SER A 18 3.66 10.98 10.19
N GLY A 19 3.09 9.78 10.14
CA GLY A 19 3.22 8.75 11.17
C GLY A 19 2.21 8.87 12.31
N THR A 20 1.91 10.06 12.81
CA THR A 20 0.93 10.28 13.89
C THR A 20 -0.33 11.00 13.44
N THR A 21 -0.29 11.60 12.26
CA THR A 21 -1.35 12.48 11.77
C THR A 21 -1.43 12.40 10.25
N VAL A 22 -2.64 12.34 9.75
CA VAL A 22 -2.96 12.54 8.33
C VAL A 22 -3.43 13.97 8.19
N TYR A 23 -2.78 14.75 7.33
CA TYR A 23 -3.07 16.16 7.07
C TYR A 23 -3.78 16.30 5.75
N LEU A 24 -4.83 17.09 5.72
CA LEU A 24 -5.60 17.44 4.52
C LEU A 24 -5.32 18.89 4.14
N TYR A 25 -5.02 19.13 2.87
CA TYR A 25 -4.81 20.44 2.28
C TYR A 25 -5.68 20.64 1.04
N ASP A 26 -6.01 21.90 0.75
CA ASP A 26 -6.53 22.27 -0.57
C ASP A 26 -5.38 22.41 -1.60
N GLN A 27 -5.75 22.70 -2.86
CA GLN A 27 -4.77 22.88 -3.94
C GLN A 27 -3.90 24.15 -3.79
N LYS A 28 -4.27 25.07 -2.87
CA LYS A 28 -3.51 26.28 -2.52
C LYS A 28 -2.64 26.08 -1.28
N ASP A 29 -2.44 24.83 -0.86
CA ASP A 29 -1.63 24.43 0.28
C ASP A 29 -2.16 24.91 1.64
N LYS A 30 -3.44 25.32 1.69
CA LYS A 30 -4.10 25.64 2.95
C LYS A 30 -4.52 24.36 3.66
N GLU A 31 -4.08 24.21 4.90
CA GLU A 31 -4.51 23.10 5.76
C GLU A 31 -6.00 23.20 6.06
N LEU A 32 -6.75 22.14 5.77
CA LEU A 32 -8.19 22.04 5.95
C LEU A 32 -8.58 21.21 7.16
N ALA A 33 -7.84 20.11 7.43
CA ALA A 33 -8.12 19.20 8.52
C ALA A 33 -6.89 18.39 8.96
N ARG A 34 -7.00 17.76 10.14
CA ARG A 34 -6.05 16.77 10.67
C ARG A 34 -6.81 15.58 11.25
N PHE A 35 -6.38 14.38 10.86
CA PHE A 35 -6.93 13.13 11.36
C PHE A 35 -5.88 12.44 12.22
N LYS A 36 -6.27 11.94 13.40
CA LYS A 36 -5.38 11.29 14.38
C LYS A 36 -5.89 9.90 14.79
N ASP A 37 -6.61 9.26 13.90
CA ASP A 37 -7.31 8.01 14.19
C ASP A 37 -6.38 6.80 14.21
N LEU A 38 -5.23 6.90 13.53
CA LEU A 38 -4.22 5.86 13.48
C LEU A 38 -2.87 6.37 14.00
N ARG A 39 -2.03 5.42 14.45
CA ARG A 39 -0.60 5.62 14.70
C ARG A 39 0.19 4.98 13.57
N TYR A 40 1.43 5.44 13.38
CA TYR A 40 2.38 4.90 12.40
C TYR A 40 1.79 4.83 10.98
N VAL A 41 1.15 5.94 10.57
CA VAL A 41 0.59 6.11 9.24
C VAL A 41 1.65 6.67 8.31
N TYR A 42 2.10 5.87 7.36
CA TYR A 42 3.12 6.25 6.40
C TYR A 42 2.60 6.25 4.96
N LYS A 43 1.51 5.55 4.71
CA LYS A 43 0.98 5.29 3.37
C LYS A 43 -0.52 5.57 3.30
N GLY A 44 -0.99 5.82 2.10
CA GLY A 44 -2.41 5.91 1.78
C GLY A 44 -2.67 5.86 0.29
N ALA A 45 -3.92 5.89 -0.08
CA ALA A 45 -4.35 5.97 -1.47
C ALA A 45 -5.71 6.65 -1.58
N PHE A 46 -5.92 7.39 -2.65
CA PHE A 46 -7.23 7.86 -3.04
C PHE A 46 -8.02 6.74 -3.73
N LYS A 47 -9.30 6.60 -3.39
CA LYS A 47 -10.22 5.79 -4.18
C LYS A 47 -10.41 6.46 -5.54
N PRO A 48 -10.22 5.75 -6.66
CA PRO A 48 -10.32 6.32 -8.01
C PRO A 48 -11.60 7.13 -8.22
N GLY A 49 -11.47 8.31 -8.82
CA GLY A 49 -12.58 9.18 -9.18
C GLY A 49 -13.35 9.80 -8.01
N THR A 50 -12.83 9.73 -6.77
CA THR A 50 -13.50 10.23 -5.57
C THR A 50 -12.56 11.02 -4.67
N ASN A 51 -13.13 11.66 -3.62
CA ASN A 51 -12.39 12.29 -2.52
C ASN A 51 -12.34 11.40 -1.26
N ILE A 52 -12.48 10.09 -1.44
CA ILE A 52 -12.27 9.10 -0.37
C ILE A 52 -10.79 8.74 -0.32
N PHE A 53 -10.21 8.75 0.88
CA PHE A 53 -8.82 8.41 1.11
C PHE A 53 -8.69 7.30 2.15
N VAL A 54 -7.92 6.27 1.82
CA VAL A 54 -7.55 5.21 2.77
C VAL A 54 -6.13 5.47 3.26
N ALA A 55 -5.96 5.53 4.57
CA ALA A 55 -4.67 5.57 5.23
C ALA A 55 -4.34 4.21 5.84
N LYS A 56 -3.09 3.74 5.71
CA LYS A 56 -2.60 2.47 6.25
C LYS A 56 -1.56 2.69 7.32
N SER A 57 -1.73 1.99 8.44
CA SER A 57 -0.81 1.97 9.58
C SER A 57 0.07 0.73 9.55
N THR A 58 1.34 0.86 9.94
CA THR A 58 2.23 -0.29 10.14
C THR A 58 1.83 -1.16 11.35
N GLU A 59 0.88 -0.71 12.18
CA GLU A 59 0.27 -1.52 13.25
C GLU A 59 -0.93 -2.35 12.77
N GLY A 60 -1.22 -2.40 11.47
CA GLY A 60 -2.33 -3.18 10.91
C GLY A 60 -3.67 -2.47 10.93
N GLY A 61 -3.69 -1.15 11.11
CA GLY A 61 -4.91 -0.34 11.05
C GLY A 61 -5.11 0.25 9.65
N LEU A 62 -6.39 0.35 9.25
CA LEU A 62 -6.84 1.15 8.11
C LEU A 62 -7.82 2.20 8.64
N ALA A 63 -7.74 3.41 8.09
CA ALA A 63 -8.73 4.46 8.29
C ALA A 63 -9.18 4.99 6.93
N VAL A 64 -10.48 5.06 6.73
CA VAL A 64 -11.13 5.55 5.52
C VAL A 64 -11.74 6.90 5.81
N TYR A 65 -11.35 7.90 5.07
CA TYR A 65 -11.81 9.27 5.26
C TYR A 65 -12.61 9.76 4.05
N ASP A 66 -13.74 10.42 4.33
CA ASP A 66 -14.37 11.32 3.40
C ASP A 66 -13.72 12.71 3.57
N LEU A 67 -13.04 13.18 2.55
CA LEU A 67 -12.30 14.43 2.61
C LEU A 67 -13.19 15.65 2.37
N ASP A 68 -14.31 15.51 1.68
CA ASP A 68 -15.30 16.59 1.51
C ASP A 68 -15.99 16.89 2.83
N GLU A 69 -16.44 15.85 3.53
CA GLU A 69 -17.05 15.95 4.85
C GLU A 69 -16.02 16.10 5.98
N ARG A 70 -14.74 15.89 5.70
CA ARG A 70 -13.64 15.85 6.67
C ARG A 70 -13.90 14.91 7.82
N ALA A 71 -14.43 13.74 7.49
CA ALA A 71 -14.92 12.77 8.45
C ALA A 71 -14.22 11.41 8.29
N LEU A 72 -14.07 10.71 9.42
CA LEU A 72 -13.71 9.30 9.43
C LEU A 72 -14.97 8.47 9.10
N LEU A 73 -14.92 7.70 8.01
CA LEU A 73 -16.00 6.78 7.63
C LEU A 73 -15.83 5.42 8.30
N HIS A 74 -14.62 4.83 8.16
CA HIS A 74 -14.34 3.51 8.70
C HIS A 74 -12.97 3.49 9.40
N LYS A 75 -12.90 2.73 10.48
CA LYS A 75 -11.65 2.39 11.16
C LYS A 75 -11.60 0.88 11.35
N ILE A 76 -10.65 0.25 10.68
CA ILE A 76 -10.52 -1.20 10.63
C ILE A 76 -9.24 -1.57 11.35
N PHE A 77 -9.36 -2.37 12.41
CA PHE A 77 -8.23 -3.03 13.04
C PHE A 77 -8.32 -4.52 12.77
N ILE A 78 -7.22 -5.05 12.27
CA ILE A 78 -7.11 -6.46 11.99
C ILE A 78 -6.40 -7.09 13.18
N THR A 79 -7.17 -7.78 14.01
CA THR A 79 -6.64 -8.44 15.21
C THR A 79 -5.51 -9.41 14.85
N GLY A 80 -4.39 -9.32 15.55
CA GLY A 80 -3.24 -10.19 15.34
C GLY A 80 -2.32 -9.79 14.20
N ILE A 81 -2.57 -8.67 13.54
CA ILE A 81 -1.70 -8.16 12.46
C ILE A 81 -0.53 -7.38 13.06
N GLY A 82 0.69 -7.71 12.61
CA GLY A 82 1.93 -7.03 12.96
C GLY A 82 2.24 -5.82 12.08
N ALA A 83 3.51 -5.42 12.05
CA ALA A 83 4.00 -4.34 11.19
C ALA A 83 3.57 -4.58 9.73
N GLN A 84 3.02 -3.54 9.11
CA GLN A 84 2.36 -3.61 7.81
C GLN A 84 3.05 -2.69 6.81
N ASP A 85 4.21 -3.15 6.32
CA ASP A 85 4.95 -2.45 5.26
C ASP A 85 4.47 -2.87 3.86
N GLU A 86 3.68 -3.93 3.79
CA GLU A 86 3.20 -4.52 2.56
C GLU A 86 2.24 -3.59 1.81
N GLY A 87 2.21 -3.74 0.49
CA GLY A 87 1.45 -2.90 -0.42
C GLY A 87 -0.06 -3.06 -0.32
N PHE A 88 -0.74 -2.14 -0.96
CA PHE A 88 -2.19 -2.12 -1.14
C PHE A 88 -2.53 -1.33 -2.39
N ALA A 89 -3.69 -1.59 -2.98
CA ALA A 89 -4.19 -0.87 -4.15
C ALA A 89 -5.72 -0.86 -4.19
N PHE A 90 -6.29 0.16 -4.80
CA PHE A 90 -7.67 0.08 -5.28
C PHE A 90 -7.71 -0.61 -6.64
N SER A 91 -8.82 -1.32 -6.94
CA SER A 91 -9.17 -1.64 -8.33
C SER A 91 -9.36 -0.35 -9.13
N THR A 92 -9.15 -0.39 -10.44
CA THR A 92 -9.25 0.79 -11.32
C THR A 92 -10.65 1.40 -11.33
N ASP A 93 -11.68 0.57 -11.18
CA ASP A 93 -13.07 1.00 -11.03
C ASP A 93 -13.41 1.49 -9.60
N GLY A 94 -12.48 1.37 -8.67
CA GLY A 94 -12.65 1.75 -7.27
C GLY A 94 -13.60 0.87 -6.48
N SER A 95 -14.09 -0.26 -7.02
CA SER A 95 -15.06 -1.13 -6.33
C SER A 95 -14.43 -2.01 -5.25
N ARG A 96 -13.13 -2.28 -5.34
CA ARG A 96 -12.36 -3.11 -4.42
C ARG A 96 -11.14 -2.39 -3.89
N PHE A 97 -10.75 -2.75 -2.68
CA PHE A 97 -9.49 -2.37 -2.06
C PHE A 97 -8.73 -3.63 -1.66
N TYR A 98 -7.56 -3.82 -2.25
CA TYR A 98 -6.65 -4.93 -1.99
C TYR A 98 -5.65 -4.52 -0.93
N ASN A 99 -5.51 -5.30 0.14
CA ASN A 99 -4.57 -5.03 1.22
C ASN A 99 -3.74 -6.26 1.54
N ILE A 100 -2.44 -6.19 1.34
CA ILE A 100 -1.53 -7.26 1.77
C ILE A 100 -1.27 -7.07 3.27
N GLU A 101 -1.44 -8.14 4.03
CA GLU A 101 -1.37 -8.16 5.49
C GLU A 101 -0.42 -9.25 5.96
N LYS A 102 0.32 -8.97 7.04
CA LYS A 102 1.21 -9.93 7.68
C LYS A 102 0.77 -10.13 9.13
N PRO A 103 0.23 -11.30 9.51
CA PRO A 103 -0.11 -11.62 10.89
C PRO A 103 1.10 -11.58 11.82
N ILE A 104 0.92 -11.06 13.05
CA ILE A 104 2.01 -10.88 14.04
C ILE A 104 2.77 -12.19 14.30
N THR A 105 2.04 -13.29 14.40
CA THR A 105 2.60 -14.60 14.76
C THR A 105 3.03 -15.42 13.55
N SER A 106 2.97 -14.84 12.36
CA SER A 106 3.24 -15.54 11.10
C SER A 106 4.33 -14.85 10.30
N THR A 107 5.12 -15.65 9.63
CA THR A 107 6.01 -15.17 8.56
C THR A 107 5.27 -15.08 7.23
N ARG A 108 3.99 -15.49 7.19
CA ARG A 108 3.14 -15.50 6.00
C ARG A 108 2.48 -14.15 5.80
N THR A 109 2.20 -13.83 4.57
CA THR A 109 1.30 -12.73 4.20
C THR A 109 -0.01 -13.30 3.67
N ARG A 110 -1.06 -12.49 3.75
CA ARG A 110 -2.34 -12.77 3.12
C ARG A 110 -2.80 -11.55 2.34
N LEU A 111 -3.65 -11.74 1.37
CA LEU A 111 -4.32 -10.68 0.65
C LEU A 111 -5.78 -10.60 1.10
N THR A 112 -6.14 -9.50 1.73
CA THR A 112 -7.53 -9.21 2.09
C THR A 112 -8.13 -8.26 1.06
N VAL A 113 -9.26 -8.64 0.49
CA VAL A 113 -10.02 -7.85 -0.47
C VAL A 113 -11.24 -7.27 0.23
N TYR A 114 -11.35 -5.95 0.22
CA TYR A 114 -12.49 -5.22 0.78
C TYR A 114 -13.38 -4.70 -0.34
N ARG A 115 -14.69 -4.75 -0.15
CA ARG A 115 -15.63 -3.93 -0.93
C ARG A 115 -15.50 -2.48 -0.48
N THR A 116 -15.56 -1.53 -1.37
CA THR A 116 -15.33 -0.12 -1.03
C THR A 116 -16.61 0.68 -0.78
N ASP A 117 -17.77 0.07 -0.89
CA ASP A 117 -19.05 0.66 -0.52
C ASP A 117 -19.27 0.71 1.00
N ASP A 118 -18.84 -0.34 1.72
CA ASP A 118 -18.97 -0.47 3.17
C ASP A 118 -17.68 -0.89 3.88
N PHE A 119 -16.60 -1.08 3.15
CA PHE A 119 -15.31 -1.60 3.61
C PHE A 119 -15.41 -2.94 4.36
N SER A 120 -16.41 -3.74 4.03
CA SER A 120 -16.50 -5.12 4.50
C SER A 120 -15.54 -6.03 3.73
N ILE A 121 -15.07 -7.09 4.39
CA ILE A 121 -14.21 -8.09 3.76
C ILE A 121 -15.02 -8.89 2.74
N GLU A 122 -14.61 -8.86 1.48
CA GLU A 122 -15.14 -9.71 0.42
C GLU A 122 -14.46 -11.08 0.42
N LYS A 123 -13.11 -11.09 0.50
CA LYS A 123 -12.29 -12.30 0.46
C LYS A 123 -11.02 -12.16 1.29
N VAL A 124 -10.50 -13.30 1.75
CA VAL A 124 -9.15 -13.43 2.30
C VAL A 124 -8.45 -14.54 1.55
N LEU A 125 -7.37 -14.20 0.85
CA LEU A 125 -6.62 -15.12 -0.02
C LEU A 125 -5.24 -15.38 0.58
N PHE A 126 -4.71 -16.57 0.30
CA PHE A 126 -3.34 -17.00 0.65
C PHE A 126 -3.02 -17.06 2.16
N SER A 127 -4.05 -17.10 3.03
CA SER A 127 -3.84 -17.19 4.48
C SER A 127 -3.09 -18.47 4.90
N ASP A 128 -3.24 -19.54 4.14
CA ASP A 128 -2.65 -20.86 4.41
C ASP A 128 -1.42 -21.16 3.54
N CYS A 129 -0.95 -20.18 2.76
CA CYS A 129 0.20 -20.35 1.89
C CYS A 129 1.51 -20.08 2.67
N ASP A 130 2.26 -21.14 2.97
CA ASP A 130 3.51 -21.05 3.72
C ASP A 130 4.69 -20.56 2.89
N LYS A 131 4.65 -20.88 1.59
CA LYS A 131 5.80 -20.68 0.71
C LYS A 131 5.83 -19.28 0.08
N MET A 132 4.71 -18.60 0.00
CA MET A 132 4.61 -17.31 -0.67
C MET A 132 4.55 -16.15 0.31
N HIS A 133 5.31 -15.10 0.03
CA HIS A 133 5.26 -13.85 0.75
C HIS A 133 5.02 -12.69 -0.22
N LEU A 134 3.85 -12.08 -0.13
CA LEU A 134 3.50 -10.92 -0.96
C LEU A 134 4.07 -9.65 -0.36
N LYS A 135 4.54 -8.72 -1.21
CA LYS A 135 5.11 -7.43 -0.82
C LYS A 135 4.37 -6.25 -1.41
N HIS A 136 4.13 -6.25 -2.71
CA HIS A 136 3.47 -5.14 -3.40
C HIS A 136 2.33 -5.65 -4.28
N ILE A 137 1.37 -4.77 -4.54
CA ILE A 137 0.25 -5.01 -5.45
C ILE A 137 -0.08 -3.72 -6.19
N GLU A 138 -0.30 -3.83 -7.47
CA GLU A 138 -0.78 -2.75 -8.34
C GLU A 138 -1.97 -3.24 -9.14
N ALA A 139 -2.98 -2.39 -9.31
CA ALA A 139 -4.19 -2.72 -10.07
C ALA A 139 -4.26 -1.89 -11.35
N TYR A 140 -4.56 -2.57 -12.45
CA TYR A 140 -4.74 -2.02 -13.80
C TYR A 140 -6.04 -2.55 -14.39
N ASP A 141 -6.47 -2.01 -15.54
CA ASP A 141 -7.71 -2.43 -16.22
C ASP A 141 -7.67 -3.89 -16.67
N ASP A 142 -6.49 -4.42 -16.94
CA ASP A 142 -6.25 -5.79 -17.37
C ASP A 142 -5.95 -6.77 -16.23
N GLY A 143 -5.91 -6.32 -14.98
CA GLY A 143 -5.73 -7.18 -13.82
C GLY A 143 -4.93 -6.56 -12.68
N CYS A 144 -4.70 -7.35 -11.64
CA CYS A 144 -3.84 -6.99 -10.51
C CYS A 144 -2.50 -7.68 -10.64
N TYR A 145 -1.43 -6.90 -10.51
CA TYR A 145 -0.05 -7.37 -10.54
C TYR A 145 0.52 -7.39 -9.14
N VAL A 146 1.23 -8.44 -8.80
CA VAL A 146 1.82 -8.63 -7.47
C VAL A 146 3.31 -8.85 -7.56
N LEU A 147 4.02 -8.35 -6.55
CA LEU A 147 5.43 -8.60 -6.33
C LEU A 147 5.59 -9.31 -4.99
N GLY A 148 6.41 -10.34 -4.95
CA GLY A 148 6.66 -11.10 -3.75
C GLY A 148 7.87 -12.01 -3.87
N TYR A 149 8.01 -12.92 -2.92
CA TYR A 149 9.04 -13.95 -2.97
C TYR A 149 8.50 -15.29 -2.52
N MET A 150 9.13 -16.35 -3.03
CA MET A 150 8.89 -17.72 -2.60
C MET A 150 9.90 -18.11 -1.52
N ARG A 151 9.50 -19.06 -0.70
CA ARG A 151 10.33 -19.72 0.30
C ARG A 151 10.46 -21.21 -0.05
N ASP A 152 11.60 -21.78 0.32
CA ASP A 152 11.80 -23.21 0.29
C ASP A 152 11.04 -23.94 1.41
N ASP A 153 11.23 -25.25 1.51
CA ASP A 153 10.60 -26.09 2.53
C ASP A 153 11.10 -25.80 3.96
N GLU A 154 12.26 -25.18 4.08
CA GLU A 154 12.85 -24.76 5.35
C GLU A 154 12.37 -23.34 5.76
N GLY A 155 11.56 -22.66 4.91
CA GLY A 155 11.05 -21.32 5.14
C GLY A 155 12.04 -20.20 4.85
N VAL A 156 13.16 -20.51 4.17
CA VAL A 156 14.17 -19.55 3.74
C VAL A 156 13.79 -18.96 2.39
N PHE A 157 14.23 -17.75 2.11
CA PHE A 157 14.05 -17.12 0.80
C PHE A 157 14.62 -18.02 -0.31
N ASP A 158 13.83 -18.30 -1.32
CA ASP A 158 14.22 -19.06 -2.51
C ASP A 158 14.41 -18.11 -3.71
N TYR A 159 13.35 -17.43 -4.13
CA TYR A 159 13.44 -16.43 -5.21
C TYR A 159 12.33 -15.38 -5.14
N GLY A 160 12.61 -14.18 -5.70
CA GLY A 160 11.63 -13.14 -5.94
C GLY A 160 10.82 -13.42 -7.21
N PHE A 161 9.55 -13.01 -7.23
CA PHE A 161 8.69 -13.15 -8.40
C PHE A 161 7.79 -11.94 -8.60
N ALA A 162 7.40 -11.72 -9.86
CA ALA A 162 6.25 -10.90 -10.24
C ALA A 162 5.17 -11.84 -10.81
N GLY A 163 3.91 -11.59 -10.45
CA GLY A 163 2.79 -12.43 -10.87
C GLY A 163 1.51 -11.64 -11.11
N ILE A 164 0.52 -12.28 -11.68
CA ILE A 164 -0.80 -11.72 -11.94
C ILE A 164 -1.80 -12.43 -11.04
N LEU A 165 -2.63 -11.67 -10.33
CA LEU A 165 -3.75 -12.21 -9.57
C LEU A 165 -4.87 -12.58 -10.53
N ASP A 166 -5.14 -13.88 -10.65
CA ASP A 166 -6.23 -14.45 -11.43
C ASP A 166 -7.24 -15.12 -10.49
N GLY A 167 -8.34 -14.45 -10.26
CA GLY A 167 -9.37 -14.92 -9.33
C GLY A 167 -8.87 -15.06 -7.90
N GLU A 168 -8.60 -16.29 -7.47
CA GLU A 168 -8.12 -16.63 -6.13
C GLU A 168 -6.69 -17.20 -6.13
N SER A 169 -6.04 -17.20 -7.27
CA SER A 169 -4.67 -17.68 -7.46
C SER A 169 -3.76 -16.58 -7.99
N ILE A 170 -2.47 -16.76 -7.79
CA ILE A 170 -1.44 -15.96 -8.46
C ILE A 170 -0.80 -16.85 -9.51
N GLN A 171 -0.92 -16.42 -10.76
CA GLN A 171 -0.13 -16.98 -11.84
C GLN A 171 1.26 -16.38 -11.75
N GLU A 172 2.25 -17.21 -11.46
CA GLU A 172 3.64 -16.80 -11.53
C GLU A 172 4.04 -16.65 -13.00
N VAL A 173 4.39 -15.44 -13.38
CA VAL A 173 4.74 -15.13 -14.76
C VAL A 173 6.22 -14.90 -14.93
N LYS A 174 6.88 -14.31 -13.93
CA LYS A 174 8.30 -13.96 -14.01
C LYS A 174 9.04 -14.19 -12.69
N LYS A 175 10.01 -15.09 -12.74
CA LYS A 175 11.01 -15.24 -11.68
C LYS A 175 12.02 -14.11 -11.81
N LEU A 176 12.29 -13.37 -10.74
CA LEU A 176 13.14 -12.17 -10.78
C LEU A 176 14.58 -12.50 -10.38
N SER A 177 14.81 -12.82 -9.12
CA SER A 177 16.16 -13.06 -8.60
C SER A 177 16.14 -14.13 -7.52
N ASN A 178 17.25 -14.85 -7.38
CA ASN A 178 17.49 -15.77 -6.27
C ASN A 178 18.16 -15.03 -5.09
N ASP A 179 18.52 -13.77 -5.22
CA ASP A 179 19.01 -12.96 -4.12
C ASP A 179 17.88 -12.26 -3.38
N LYS A 180 17.92 -12.32 -2.06
CA LYS A 180 16.87 -11.80 -1.17
C LYS A 180 16.63 -10.30 -1.34
N TYR A 181 17.65 -9.56 -1.72
CA TYR A 181 17.59 -8.10 -1.81
C TYR A 181 17.37 -7.63 -3.26
N ASP A 182 17.97 -8.33 -4.22
CA ASP A 182 17.99 -7.91 -5.62
C ASP A 182 16.62 -7.95 -6.31
N TYR A 183 15.69 -8.82 -5.86
CA TYR A 183 14.38 -8.87 -6.50
C TYR A 183 13.57 -7.58 -6.31
N LEU A 184 13.85 -6.84 -5.22
CA LEU A 184 13.24 -5.52 -4.97
C LEU A 184 13.96 -4.40 -5.71
N ASP A 185 15.20 -4.62 -6.17
CA ASP A 185 15.93 -3.62 -6.95
C ASP A 185 15.30 -3.38 -8.32
N ALA A 186 14.60 -4.39 -8.86
CA ALA A 186 13.82 -4.25 -10.08
C ALA A 186 12.58 -3.37 -9.88
N TYR A 187 12.09 -3.28 -8.64
CA TYR A 187 10.99 -2.46 -8.20
C TYR A 187 11.44 -1.65 -7.00
N LYS A 188 12.01 -0.49 -7.23
CA LYS A 188 12.52 0.36 -6.16
C LYS A 188 11.37 0.91 -5.33
N ASP A 189 11.46 0.63 -4.05
CA ASP A 189 10.41 0.93 -3.08
C ASP A 189 10.23 2.44 -2.88
N TRP A 190 9.16 2.98 -3.44
CA TRP A 190 8.74 4.37 -3.25
C TRP A 190 8.35 4.69 -1.79
N GLU A 191 8.20 3.69 -0.93
CA GLU A 191 7.88 3.85 0.49
C GLU A 191 8.89 4.69 1.25
N LYS A 192 10.08 4.80 0.71
CA LYS A 192 11.17 5.58 1.30
C LYS A 192 11.16 7.04 0.86
N GLN A 193 10.14 7.48 0.16
CA GLN A 193 9.99 8.87 -0.25
C GLN A 193 9.51 9.74 0.90
N GLY A 194 9.94 10.99 0.92
CA GLY A 194 9.54 11.97 1.91
C GLY A 194 9.21 13.32 1.31
N PHE A 195 8.30 14.01 1.98
CA PHE A 195 7.86 15.34 1.61
C PHE A 195 7.90 16.28 2.81
N THR A 196 8.00 17.57 2.57
CA THR A 196 7.88 18.59 3.61
C THR A 196 6.68 19.48 3.35
N ASP A 197 6.11 20.07 4.41
CA ASP A 197 4.97 20.98 4.30
C ASP A 197 5.33 22.41 3.92
N LYS A 198 6.60 22.70 3.67
CA LYS A 198 7.04 24.07 3.32
C LYS A 198 6.50 24.49 1.96
N SER A 199 6.55 23.60 0.97
CA SER A 199 6.09 23.85 -0.39
C SER A 199 5.04 22.84 -0.87
N LEU A 200 4.78 21.80 -0.09
CA LEU A 200 3.99 20.60 -0.49
C LEU A 200 4.45 20.01 -1.83
N GLU A 201 5.74 20.15 -2.10
CA GLU A 201 6.41 19.57 -3.26
C GLU A 201 7.24 18.37 -2.85
N TRP A 202 7.61 17.57 -3.84
CA TRP A 202 8.53 16.49 -3.64
C TRP A 202 9.92 16.98 -3.25
N HIS A 203 10.45 16.50 -2.15
CA HIS A 203 11.81 16.79 -1.69
C HIS A 203 12.56 15.51 -1.35
N SER A 204 13.83 15.48 -1.70
CA SER A 204 14.75 14.46 -1.28
C SER A 204 14.95 14.46 0.25
N ILE A 205 14.87 13.28 0.85
CA ILE A 205 15.26 13.03 2.25
C ILE A 205 16.36 11.97 2.35
N GLY A 206 17.36 12.05 1.49
CA GLY A 206 18.50 11.17 1.45
C GLY A 206 18.19 9.84 0.76
N LYS A 207 18.68 8.73 1.33
CA LYS A 207 18.54 7.40 0.71
C LYS A 207 17.09 6.94 0.50
N TYR A 208 16.14 7.67 1.02
CA TYR A 208 14.70 7.38 0.91
C TYR A 208 14.01 8.13 -0.22
N ASP A 209 14.77 8.84 -1.03
CA ASP A 209 14.29 9.66 -2.13
C ASP A 209 14.31 8.89 -3.46
N GLN A 210 13.74 7.71 -3.49
CA GLN A 210 13.68 6.94 -4.74
C GLN A 210 12.22 6.63 -5.07
N ARG A 211 11.80 7.04 -6.26
CA ARG A 211 10.55 6.57 -6.87
C ARG A 211 10.79 5.27 -7.59
N PRO A 212 9.78 4.40 -7.70
CA PRO A 212 9.88 3.27 -8.60
C PRO A 212 10.28 3.75 -10.00
N GLU A 213 11.29 3.15 -10.57
CA GLU A 213 11.69 3.42 -11.95
C GLU A 213 10.77 2.64 -12.93
N VAL A 214 10.22 1.54 -12.43
CA VAL A 214 9.31 0.66 -13.18
C VAL A 214 8.11 0.27 -12.31
N THR A 215 6.97 0.05 -12.92
CA THR A 215 5.80 -0.57 -12.29
C THR A 215 5.95 -2.09 -12.26
N ILE A 216 5.16 -2.78 -11.42
CA ILE A 216 5.17 -4.26 -11.43
C ILE A 216 4.77 -4.77 -12.82
N LYS A 217 3.84 -4.10 -13.48
CA LYS A 217 3.39 -4.47 -14.84
C LYS A 217 4.54 -4.42 -15.86
N GLU A 218 5.37 -3.37 -15.83
CA GLU A 218 6.53 -3.22 -16.72
C GLU A 218 7.60 -4.29 -16.51
N LEU A 219 7.59 -5.00 -15.37
CA LEU A 219 8.48 -6.14 -15.17
C LEU A 219 8.16 -7.33 -16.09
N PHE A 220 6.99 -7.35 -16.73
CA PHE A 220 6.58 -8.42 -17.66
C PHE A 220 6.97 -8.14 -19.10
N ASP A 221 7.31 -6.93 -19.45
CA ASP A 221 7.82 -6.51 -20.75
C ASP A 221 9.33 -6.83 -20.87
#